data_15e823cc4f0b46222ede4cfacfffffde
#
_entry.id   15e823cc4f0b46222ede4cfacfffffde
#
_cell.length_a   1.000
_cell.length_b   1.000
_cell.length_c   1.000
_cell.angle_alpha   90.00
_cell.angle_beta   90.00
_cell.angle_gamma   90.00
#
_symmetry.space_group_name_H-M   'P 1'
#
loop_
_entity.id
_entity.type
_entity.pdbx_description
1 polymer ?
#
loop_
_entity_poly.entity_id
_entity_poly.type
_entity_poly.pdbx_seq_one_letter_code
_entity_poly.pdbx_strand_id
1 'polypeptide(L)'
;NASQKDKDFIMAVNWKKAEEYIKAGKGKKVPAKYVHNTWDEKTQTAKSEMKSEVLVLSAKELKDICYMIPCPKSPHGCDVDPTGEYIVGSGKLAALIPVFSFDKLQNAIKAKQFDGEYDGIPVVKYEAALHGEVQKPGLGPLHTEFDGKGNAYTTFFVSSEVVKWDIKSLKVLDRVPTYYSVGHLCI
;
A
#
# COMPACT_ATOMS: atom_id res chain seq x y z
N ASN A 1 7.22 2.47 -11.55
CA ASN A 1 8.37 3.05 -10.89
C ASN A 1 9.57 2.11 -11.01
N ALA A 2 10.73 2.64 -11.33
CA ALA A 2 11.98 1.92 -11.31
C ALA A 2 12.79 2.41 -10.12
N SER A 3 12.86 1.61 -9.07
CA SER A 3 13.72 1.90 -7.93
C SER A 3 15.16 1.52 -8.25
N GLN A 4 16.08 2.32 -7.75
CA GLN A 4 17.51 2.04 -7.81
C GLN A 4 18.08 1.54 -6.48
N LYS A 5 17.25 1.45 -5.44
CA LYS A 5 17.62 0.95 -4.12
C LYS A 5 17.31 -0.54 -3.98
N ASP A 6 18.01 -1.21 -3.10
CA ASP A 6 17.75 -2.64 -2.83
C ASP A 6 16.45 -2.84 -2.03
N LYS A 7 16.08 -1.83 -1.23
CA LYS A 7 14.83 -1.79 -0.49
C LYS A 7 14.06 -0.53 -0.83
N ASP A 8 12.79 -0.69 -1.03
CA ASP A 8 11.81 0.37 -1.15
C ASP A 8 10.77 0.25 -0.05
N PHE A 9 9.78 1.12 -0.07
CA PHE A 9 8.78 1.16 0.98
C PHE A 9 7.39 1.27 0.38
N ILE A 10 6.42 0.65 1.04
CA ILE A 10 5.03 1.08 1.04
C ILE A 10 4.82 1.96 2.27
N MET A 11 3.81 2.81 2.26
CA MET A 11 3.55 3.74 3.34
C MET A 11 2.21 3.44 3.99
N ALA A 12 2.20 3.25 5.30
CA ALA A 12 0.99 3.25 6.10
C ALA A 12 0.70 4.67 6.59
N VAL A 13 -0.53 5.13 6.36
CA VAL A 13 -0.98 6.46 6.77
C VAL A 13 -2.07 6.35 7.82
N ASN A 14 -1.82 6.92 9.00
CA ASN A 14 -2.81 7.06 10.05
C ASN A 14 -3.67 8.32 9.78
N TRP A 15 -4.68 8.16 8.94
CA TRP A 15 -5.55 9.26 8.54
C TRP A 15 -6.34 9.86 9.71
N LYS A 16 -6.71 9.05 10.73
CA LYS A 16 -7.38 9.54 11.95
C LYS A 16 -6.47 10.48 12.73
N LYS A 17 -5.18 10.13 12.84
CA LYS A 17 -4.19 11.01 13.46
C LYS A 17 -3.97 12.29 12.67
N ALA A 18 -3.97 12.19 11.36
CA ALA A 18 -3.91 13.35 10.48
C ALA A 18 -5.11 14.31 10.71
N GLU A 19 -6.32 13.77 10.82
CA GLU A 19 -7.51 14.57 11.16
C GLU A 19 -7.43 15.25 12.53
N GLU A 20 -6.91 14.55 13.55
CA GLU A 20 -6.69 15.15 14.87
C GLU A 20 -5.77 16.38 14.77
N TYR A 21 -4.68 16.27 14.01
CA TYR A 21 -3.77 17.40 13.79
C TYR A 21 -4.42 18.55 13.03
N ILE A 22 -5.24 18.25 12.03
CA ILE A 22 -6.02 19.28 11.31
C ILE A 22 -6.96 20.03 12.28
N LYS A 23 -7.71 19.29 13.09
CA LYS A 23 -8.63 19.85 14.11
C LYS A 23 -7.87 20.67 15.15
N ALA A 24 -6.63 20.31 15.46
CA ALA A 24 -5.76 21.08 16.36
C ALA A 24 -5.04 22.26 15.68
N GLY A 25 -5.41 22.59 14.45
CA GLY A 25 -4.83 23.72 13.70
C GLY A 25 -3.38 23.50 13.24
N LYS A 26 -2.94 22.24 13.18
CA LYS A 26 -1.60 21.90 12.67
C LYS A 26 -1.61 21.85 11.15
N GLY A 27 -0.43 21.95 10.58
CA GLY A 27 -0.23 21.94 9.14
C GLY A 27 0.12 23.31 8.60
N LYS A 28 0.56 23.34 7.35
CA LYS A 28 0.99 24.54 6.65
C LYS A 28 0.17 24.70 5.37
N LYS A 29 -0.41 25.88 5.19
CA LYS A 29 -1.07 26.20 3.93
C LYS A 29 -0.03 26.50 2.86
N VAL A 30 -0.17 25.84 1.72
CA VAL A 30 0.72 25.97 0.57
C VAL A 30 -0.10 26.42 -0.64
N PRO A 31 0.36 27.41 -1.41
CA PRO A 31 -0.32 27.81 -2.65
C PRO A 31 -0.45 26.62 -3.61
N ALA A 32 -1.69 26.33 -4.02
CA ALA A 32 -1.99 25.30 -4.99
C ALA A 32 -3.34 25.60 -5.64
N LYS A 33 -3.42 25.52 -6.96
CA LYS A 33 -4.68 25.66 -7.68
C LYS A 33 -5.23 24.29 -8.03
N TYR A 34 -6.40 23.94 -7.52
CA TYR A 34 -7.09 22.70 -7.83
C TYR A 34 -8.61 22.85 -7.70
N VAL A 35 -9.32 21.98 -8.39
CA VAL A 35 -10.79 21.88 -8.26
C VAL A 35 -11.10 20.90 -7.14
N HIS A 36 -11.79 21.40 -6.12
CA HIS A 36 -12.30 20.59 -5.04
C HIS A 36 -13.72 20.18 -5.36
N ASN A 37 -13.95 18.89 -5.51
CA ASN A 37 -15.28 18.34 -5.78
C ASN A 37 -15.83 17.74 -4.48
N THR A 38 -17.05 18.14 -4.12
CA THR A 38 -17.81 17.53 -3.03
C THR A 38 -19.08 16.93 -3.60
N TRP A 39 -19.44 15.75 -3.11
CA TRP A 39 -20.69 15.10 -3.43
C TRP A 39 -21.72 15.37 -2.33
N ASP A 40 -22.91 15.83 -2.70
CA ASP A 40 -24.03 16.01 -1.79
C ASP A 40 -24.98 14.82 -1.97
N GLU A 41 -24.97 13.91 -1.00
CA GLU A 41 -25.79 12.69 -1.05
C GLU A 41 -27.31 12.98 -1.04
N LYS A 42 -27.74 14.10 -0.44
CA LYS A 42 -29.16 14.46 -0.35
C LYS A 42 -29.71 14.96 -1.69
N THR A 43 -28.93 15.77 -2.37
CA THR A 43 -29.32 16.35 -3.65
C THR A 43 -28.86 15.55 -4.86
N GLN A 44 -28.00 14.53 -4.65
CA GLN A 44 -27.35 13.73 -5.71
C GLN A 44 -26.62 14.61 -6.73
N THR A 45 -25.97 15.67 -6.24
CA THR A 45 -25.25 16.63 -7.08
C THR A 45 -23.81 16.78 -6.65
N ALA A 46 -22.94 16.98 -7.63
CA ALA A 46 -21.55 17.38 -7.39
C ALA A 46 -21.44 18.91 -7.34
N LYS A 47 -20.71 19.43 -6.35
CA LYS A 47 -20.30 20.83 -6.30
C LYS A 47 -18.82 20.91 -6.54
N SER A 48 -18.41 21.82 -7.42
CA SER A 48 -17.01 22.08 -7.74
C SER A 48 -16.62 23.47 -7.27
N GLU A 49 -15.51 23.57 -6.55
CA GLU A 49 -14.97 24.82 -6.06
C GLU A 49 -13.50 24.92 -6.41
N MET A 50 -13.08 26.05 -6.98
CA MET A 50 -11.67 26.32 -7.21
C MET A 50 -11.01 26.73 -5.89
N LYS A 51 -10.01 25.99 -5.48
CA LYS A 51 -9.18 26.31 -4.32
C LYS A 51 -7.83 26.86 -4.78
N SER A 52 -7.29 27.78 -3.99
CA SER A 52 -5.99 28.42 -4.26
C SER A 52 -4.89 28.00 -3.30
N GLU A 53 -5.22 27.18 -2.31
CA GLU A 53 -4.28 26.67 -1.32
C GLU A 53 -4.66 25.25 -0.87
N VAL A 54 -3.68 24.50 -0.45
CA VAL A 54 -3.85 23.18 0.17
C VAL A 54 -3.19 23.15 1.54
N LEU A 55 -3.83 22.51 2.52
CA LEU A 55 -3.24 22.26 3.82
C LEU A 55 -2.34 21.02 3.74
N VAL A 56 -1.07 21.21 4.05
CA VAL A 56 -0.04 20.16 4.06
C VAL A 56 0.31 19.80 5.49
N LEU A 57 0.21 18.51 5.81
CA LEU A 57 0.74 17.95 7.05
C LEU A 57 2.09 17.29 6.75
N SER A 58 3.14 17.74 7.43
CA SER A 58 4.48 17.15 7.28
C SER A 58 4.62 15.94 8.20
N ALA A 59 4.73 14.76 7.63
CA ALA A 59 4.97 13.53 8.38
C ALA A 59 6.34 13.50 9.09
N LYS A 60 7.28 14.37 8.68
CA LYS A 60 8.56 14.55 9.37
C LYS A 60 8.42 15.32 10.67
N GLU A 61 7.55 16.33 10.69
CA GLU A 61 7.32 17.23 11.82
C GLU A 61 6.22 16.71 12.75
N LEU A 62 5.19 16.11 12.17
CA LEU A 62 4.04 15.57 12.89
C LEU A 62 4.16 14.04 12.96
N LYS A 63 4.60 13.56 14.11
CA LYS A 63 4.81 12.11 14.33
C LYS A 63 3.48 11.33 14.33
N ASP A 64 3.56 10.04 14.17
CA ASP A 64 2.44 9.09 14.19
C ASP A 64 1.41 9.23 13.05
N ILE A 65 1.74 10.02 12.00
CA ILE A 65 0.92 10.11 10.79
C ILE A 65 1.31 9.03 9.79
N CYS A 66 2.61 8.83 9.58
CA CYS A 66 3.12 7.92 8.55
C CYS A 66 4.17 6.95 9.09
N TYR A 67 4.18 5.76 8.52
CA TYR A 67 5.16 4.71 8.78
C TYR A 67 5.60 4.09 7.47
N MET A 68 6.91 3.88 7.30
CA MET A 68 7.46 3.19 6.16
C MET A 68 7.53 1.70 6.46
N ILE A 69 7.03 0.87 5.54
CA ILE A 69 7.10 -0.59 5.62
C ILE A 69 8.03 -1.04 4.49
N PRO A 70 9.16 -1.68 4.80
CA PRO A 70 10.06 -2.18 3.76
C PRO A 70 9.32 -3.11 2.80
N CYS A 71 9.55 -2.94 1.52
CA CYS A 71 8.95 -3.76 0.47
C CYS A 71 10.05 -4.14 -0.54
N PRO A 72 9.90 -5.26 -1.25
CA PRO A 72 10.82 -5.62 -2.31
C PRO A 72 10.92 -4.55 -3.40
N LYS A 73 12.03 -4.58 -4.12
CA LYS A 73 12.43 -3.58 -5.10
C LYS A 73 11.33 -3.18 -6.06
N SER A 74 11.16 -1.89 -6.22
CA SER A 74 10.18 -1.24 -7.10
C SER A 74 8.73 -1.59 -6.75
N PRO A 75 8.22 -1.21 -5.56
CA PRO A 75 6.83 -1.41 -5.19
C PRO A 75 5.89 -0.81 -6.24
N HIS A 76 4.86 -1.56 -6.61
CA HIS A 76 3.88 -1.13 -7.61
C HIS A 76 2.46 -1.22 -7.04
N GLY A 77 1.99 -2.41 -6.69
CA GLY A 77 0.72 -2.64 -6.00
C GLY A 77 0.87 -2.64 -4.48
N CYS A 78 -0.16 -2.15 -3.81
CA CYS A 78 -0.35 -2.29 -2.38
C CYS A 78 -1.84 -2.56 -2.17
N ASP A 79 -2.21 -3.84 -2.19
CA ASP A 79 -3.59 -4.29 -2.29
C ASP A 79 -4.01 -4.92 -0.97
N VAL A 80 -5.24 -4.62 -0.51
CA VAL A 80 -5.74 -5.09 0.79
C VAL A 80 -6.87 -6.07 0.56
N ASP A 81 -6.82 -7.21 1.24
CA ASP A 81 -7.84 -8.24 1.14
C ASP A 81 -9.20 -7.76 1.70
N PRO A 82 -10.33 -8.38 1.31
CA PRO A 82 -11.66 -7.96 1.76
C PRO A 82 -11.89 -7.97 3.27
N THR A 83 -11.07 -8.70 4.03
CA THR A 83 -11.15 -8.70 5.51
C THR A 83 -10.45 -7.49 6.12
N GLY A 84 -9.57 -6.82 5.37
CA GLY A 84 -8.72 -5.74 5.85
C GLY A 84 -7.50 -6.20 6.65
N GLU A 85 -7.31 -7.52 6.83
CA GLU A 85 -6.22 -8.07 7.62
C GLU A 85 -4.92 -8.25 6.83
N TYR A 86 -5.03 -8.67 5.55
CA TYR A 86 -3.86 -8.95 4.74
C TYR A 86 -3.57 -7.84 3.73
N ILE A 87 -2.33 -7.38 3.74
CA ILE A 87 -1.85 -6.32 2.86
C ILE A 87 -0.75 -6.92 1.97
N VAL A 88 -0.98 -6.92 0.67
CA VAL A 88 -0.08 -7.49 -0.32
C VAL A 88 0.78 -6.40 -0.93
N GLY A 89 2.09 -6.48 -0.74
CA GLY A 89 3.04 -5.56 -1.36
C GLY A 89 3.70 -6.16 -2.59
N SER A 90 3.52 -5.55 -3.75
CA SER A 90 4.05 -6.07 -5.02
C SER A 90 5.28 -5.30 -5.45
N GLY A 91 6.45 -5.94 -5.40
CA GLY A 91 7.70 -5.39 -5.90
C GLY A 91 7.96 -5.81 -7.34
N LYS A 92 7.78 -4.90 -8.31
CA LYS A 92 7.89 -5.19 -9.76
C LYS A 92 9.19 -5.87 -10.20
N LEU A 93 10.27 -5.69 -9.45
CA LEU A 93 11.58 -6.29 -9.76
C LEU A 93 11.93 -7.41 -8.77
N ALA A 94 10.95 -8.00 -8.12
CA ALA A 94 11.14 -9.10 -7.19
C ALA A 94 10.49 -10.39 -7.70
N ALA A 95 10.98 -11.53 -7.19
CA ALA A 95 10.44 -12.87 -7.46
C ALA A 95 9.76 -13.45 -6.21
N LEU A 96 9.19 -12.59 -5.39
CA LEU A 96 8.39 -12.94 -4.21
C LEU A 96 7.31 -11.88 -3.96
N ILE A 97 6.29 -12.24 -3.20
CA ILE A 97 5.23 -11.32 -2.78
C ILE A 97 5.19 -11.32 -1.25
N PRO A 98 5.54 -10.22 -0.58
CA PRO A 98 5.31 -10.10 0.85
C PRO A 98 3.82 -9.86 1.12
N VAL A 99 3.34 -10.54 2.14
CA VAL A 99 2.00 -10.34 2.71
C VAL A 99 2.18 -9.88 4.14
N PHE A 100 1.68 -8.70 4.43
CA PHE A 100 1.72 -8.14 5.78
C PHE A 100 0.39 -8.38 6.48
N SER A 101 0.42 -8.47 7.81
CA SER A 101 -0.76 -8.54 8.66
C SER A 101 -1.03 -7.15 9.23
N PHE A 102 -2.26 -6.67 9.14
CA PHE A 102 -2.65 -5.38 9.71
C PHE A 102 -2.52 -5.39 11.24
N ASP A 103 -2.93 -6.46 11.89
CA ASP A 103 -2.80 -6.60 13.36
C ASP A 103 -1.32 -6.60 13.80
N LYS A 104 -0.46 -7.33 13.09
CA LYS A 104 0.99 -7.33 13.38
C LYS A 104 1.58 -5.94 13.17
N LEU A 105 1.22 -5.25 12.08
CA LEU A 105 1.65 -3.89 11.81
C LEU A 105 1.25 -2.93 12.93
N GLN A 106 -0.01 -2.97 13.37
CA GLN A 106 -0.49 -2.14 14.48
C GLN A 106 0.27 -2.43 15.78
N ASN A 107 0.53 -3.69 16.08
CA ASN A 107 1.28 -4.10 17.26
C ASN A 107 2.75 -3.66 17.18
N ALA A 108 3.39 -3.80 16.03
CA ALA A 108 4.75 -3.32 15.79
C ALA A 108 4.87 -1.81 15.99
N ILE A 109 3.91 -1.04 15.47
CA ILE A 109 3.86 0.42 15.66
C ILE A 109 3.70 0.78 17.14
N LYS A 110 2.74 0.15 17.86
CA LYS A 110 2.50 0.39 19.29
C LYS A 110 3.73 0.05 20.13
N ALA A 111 4.42 -1.05 19.80
CA ALA A 111 5.63 -1.50 20.48
C ALA A 111 6.91 -0.79 19.99
N LYS A 112 6.78 0.17 19.06
CA LYS A 112 7.91 0.92 18.46
C LYS A 112 8.99 0.00 17.88
N GLN A 113 8.59 -1.09 17.24
CA GLN A 113 9.51 -2.01 16.57
C GLN A 113 9.95 -1.41 15.23
N PHE A 114 10.93 -0.52 15.29
CA PHE A 114 11.45 0.22 14.14
C PHE A 114 12.90 -0.12 13.86
N ASP A 115 13.26 -0.07 12.57
CA ASP A 115 14.63 -0.15 12.04
C ASP A 115 15.15 1.23 11.65
N GLY A 116 15.07 2.18 12.59
CA GLY A 116 15.46 3.56 12.34
C GLY A 116 14.39 4.37 11.60
N GLU A 117 14.83 5.37 10.86
CA GLU A 117 13.98 6.30 10.13
C GLU A 117 14.47 6.47 8.68
N TYR A 118 13.54 6.68 7.78
CA TYR A 118 13.83 7.12 6.42
C TYR A 118 13.18 8.49 6.20
N ASP A 119 14.02 9.49 5.94
CA ASP A 119 13.60 10.89 5.77
C ASP A 119 12.75 11.42 6.96
N GLY A 120 13.12 11.02 8.19
CA GLY A 120 12.43 11.41 9.43
C GLY A 120 11.13 10.66 9.71
N ILE A 121 10.78 9.66 8.92
CA ILE A 121 9.61 8.81 9.11
C ILE A 121 10.06 7.43 9.61
N PRO A 122 9.47 6.90 10.69
CA PRO A 122 9.84 5.61 11.25
C PRO A 122 9.69 4.47 10.23
N VAL A 123 10.70 3.59 10.18
CA VAL A 123 10.69 2.38 9.36
C VAL A 123 10.32 1.20 10.25
N VAL A 124 9.19 0.57 10.00
CA VAL A 124 8.74 -0.62 10.73
C VAL A 124 9.65 -1.79 10.40
N LYS A 125 9.99 -2.60 11.41
CA LYS A 125 10.74 -3.85 11.17
C LYS A 125 9.94 -4.75 10.26
N TYR A 126 10.57 -5.21 9.18
CA TYR A 126 9.92 -6.01 8.14
C TYR A 126 9.23 -7.24 8.73
N GLU A 127 9.95 -8.03 9.51
CA GLU A 127 9.47 -9.27 10.11
C GLU A 127 8.36 -9.03 11.14
N ALA A 128 8.35 -7.85 11.77
CA ALA A 128 7.35 -7.53 12.79
C ALA A 128 5.95 -7.28 12.21
N ALA A 129 5.86 -6.85 10.95
CA ALA A 129 4.60 -6.66 10.25
C ALA A 129 4.26 -7.83 9.31
N LEU A 130 5.22 -8.70 8.99
CA LEU A 130 5.10 -9.74 7.99
C LEU A 130 4.18 -10.87 8.46
N HIS A 131 3.18 -11.23 7.63
CA HIS A 131 2.47 -12.50 7.73
C HIS A 131 3.34 -13.62 7.13
N GLY A 132 3.88 -13.40 5.95
CA GLY A 132 4.78 -14.29 5.25
C GLY A 132 5.02 -13.85 3.81
N GLU A 133 5.64 -14.72 3.02
CA GLU A 133 5.99 -14.43 1.63
C GLU A 133 5.54 -15.55 0.71
N VAL A 134 4.89 -15.21 -0.41
CA VAL A 134 4.68 -16.16 -1.51
C VAL A 134 6.00 -16.32 -2.25
N GLN A 135 6.59 -17.50 -2.16
CA GLN A 135 7.90 -17.79 -2.73
C GLN A 135 7.81 -18.22 -4.20
N LYS A 136 8.65 -17.62 -5.03
CA LYS A 136 8.80 -17.95 -6.46
C LYS A 136 7.46 -18.00 -7.24
N PRO A 137 6.55 -17.04 -7.01
CA PRO A 137 5.26 -17.05 -7.69
C PRO A 137 5.37 -16.74 -9.18
N GLY A 138 6.41 -16.05 -9.59
CA GLY A 138 6.70 -15.49 -10.89
C GLY A 138 7.59 -14.27 -10.76
N LEU A 139 7.85 -13.57 -11.86
CA LEU A 139 8.69 -12.38 -11.86
C LEU A 139 7.88 -11.13 -12.21
N GLY A 140 8.03 -10.10 -11.40
CA GLY A 140 7.41 -8.80 -11.62
C GLY A 140 5.95 -8.70 -11.18
N PRO A 141 5.61 -9.03 -9.90
CA PRO A 141 4.26 -8.83 -9.40
C PRO A 141 3.86 -7.37 -9.44
N LEU A 142 2.62 -7.06 -9.87
CA LEU A 142 2.09 -5.71 -9.96
C LEU A 142 0.90 -5.49 -9.03
N HIS A 143 -0.27 -6.05 -9.37
CA HIS A 143 -1.50 -5.89 -8.63
C HIS A 143 -2.09 -7.24 -8.24
N THR A 144 -2.79 -7.24 -7.11
CA THR A 144 -3.47 -8.41 -6.56
C THR A 144 -4.94 -8.09 -6.33
N GLU A 145 -5.81 -8.97 -6.82
CA GLU A 145 -7.25 -8.96 -6.57
C GLU A 145 -7.67 -10.20 -5.78
N PHE A 146 -8.84 -10.17 -5.15
CA PHE A 146 -9.27 -11.20 -4.22
C PHE A 146 -10.70 -11.67 -4.52
N ASP A 147 -10.93 -12.99 -4.50
CA ASP A 147 -12.25 -13.58 -4.77
C ASP A 147 -13.22 -13.62 -3.57
N GLY A 148 -12.80 -13.08 -2.42
CA GLY A 148 -13.56 -13.16 -1.18
C GLY A 148 -13.68 -14.56 -0.56
N LYS A 149 -13.04 -15.58 -1.16
CA LYS A 149 -13.05 -16.98 -0.70
C LYS A 149 -11.69 -17.44 -0.16
N GLY A 150 -10.77 -16.49 0.06
CA GLY A 150 -9.43 -16.75 0.57
C GLY A 150 -8.37 -16.92 -0.52
N ASN A 151 -8.71 -16.75 -1.80
CA ASN A 151 -7.74 -16.76 -2.87
C ASN A 151 -7.39 -15.33 -3.30
N ALA A 152 -6.14 -15.16 -3.65
CA ALA A 152 -5.58 -13.98 -4.25
C ALA A 152 -5.08 -14.28 -5.67
N TYR A 153 -5.19 -13.31 -6.55
CA TYR A 153 -4.79 -13.41 -7.96
C TYR A 153 -3.85 -12.24 -8.25
N THR A 154 -2.61 -12.54 -8.58
CA THR A 154 -1.60 -11.52 -8.84
C THR A 154 -1.17 -11.55 -10.29
N THR A 155 -1.09 -10.38 -10.92
CA THR A 155 -0.52 -10.21 -12.25
C THR A 155 0.99 -10.12 -12.18
N PHE A 156 1.68 -10.80 -13.12
CA PHE A 156 3.13 -10.80 -13.23
C PHE A 156 3.56 -10.19 -14.57
N PHE A 157 3.98 -8.95 -14.52
CA PHE A 157 4.34 -8.16 -15.70
C PHE A 157 5.47 -8.77 -16.52
N VAL A 158 6.52 -9.27 -15.87
CA VAL A 158 7.69 -9.85 -16.55
C VAL A 158 7.42 -11.27 -17.02
N SER A 159 6.83 -12.10 -16.16
CA SER A 159 6.47 -13.48 -16.52
C SER A 159 5.26 -13.59 -17.45
N SER A 160 4.49 -12.50 -17.64
CA SER A 160 3.27 -12.46 -18.48
C SER A 160 2.25 -13.55 -18.10
N GLU A 161 1.91 -13.60 -16.84
CA GLU A 161 0.95 -14.58 -16.28
C GLU A 161 0.11 -13.98 -15.16
N VAL A 162 -1.01 -14.62 -14.85
CA VAL A 162 -1.78 -14.41 -13.62
C VAL A 162 -1.61 -15.66 -12.77
N VAL A 163 -1.29 -15.46 -11.50
CA VAL A 163 -1.08 -16.56 -10.55
C VAL A 163 -2.13 -16.47 -9.45
N LYS A 164 -2.83 -17.58 -9.23
CA LYS A 164 -3.74 -17.80 -8.11
C LYS A 164 -2.97 -18.40 -6.95
N TRP A 165 -3.16 -17.87 -5.75
CA TRP A 165 -2.54 -18.36 -4.53
C TRP A 165 -3.47 -18.18 -3.32
N ASP A 166 -3.29 -19.00 -2.29
CA ASP A 166 -4.06 -18.96 -1.05
C ASP A 166 -3.43 -17.97 -0.07
N ILE A 167 -4.23 -17.03 0.45
CA ILE A 167 -3.73 -15.90 1.24
C ILE A 167 -3.20 -16.30 2.62
N LYS A 168 -3.72 -17.36 3.21
CA LYS A 168 -3.31 -17.83 4.54
C LYS A 168 -2.09 -18.72 4.49
N SER A 169 -2.08 -19.69 3.57
CA SER A 169 -0.98 -20.65 3.43
C SER A 169 0.15 -20.16 2.55
N LEU A 170 -0.08 -19.07 1.79
CA LEU A 170 0.88 -18.47 0.83
C LEU A 170 1.30 -19.44 -0.29
N LYS A 171 0.52 -20.46 -0.54
CA LYS A 171 0.79 -21.47 -1.57
C LYS A 171 0.22 -21.05 -2.91
N VAL A 172 1.04 -21.13 -3.94
CA VAL A 172 0.58 -21.02 -5.32
C VAL A 172 -0.32 -22.22 -5.63
N LEU A 173 -1.52 -21.94 -6.14
CA LEU A 173 -2.54 -22.93 -6.45
C LEU A 173 -2.63 -23.20 -7.95
N ASP A 174 -2.54 -22.15 -8.76
CA ASP A 174 -2.69 -22.24 -10.22
C ASP A 174 -2.04 -21.05 -10.90
N ARG A 175 -1.81 -21.17 -12.21
CA ARG A 175 -1.28 -20.09 -13.04
C ARG A 175 -1.80 -20.17 -14.47
N VAL A 176 -2.05 -19.00 -15.05
CA VAL A 176 -2.51 -18.89 -16.43
C VAL A 176 -1.59 -17.92 -17.17
N PRO A 177 -0.98 -18.35 -18.28
CA PRO A 177 -0.21 -17.45 -19.13
C PRO A 177 -1.13 -16.44 -19.78
N THR A 178 -0.65 -15.21 -19.92
CA THR A 178 -1.35 -14.10 -20.57
C THR A 178 -0.55 -13.61 -21.76
N TYR A 179 -1.12 -12.64 -22.49
CA TYR A 179 -0.33 -11.91 -23.48
C TYR A 179 0.70 -11.02 -22.77
N TYR A 180 1.64 -10.52 -23.56
CA TYR A 180 2.79 -9.77 -23.11
C TYR A 180 2.44 -8.64 -22.11
N SER A 181 3.16 -8.61 -21.00
CA SER A 181 3.18 -7.51 -20.02
C SER A 181 1.80 -7.21 -19.39
N VAL A 182 1.11 -8.21 -18.85
CA VAL A 182 -0.13 -8.01 -18.11
C VAL A 182 0.06 -7.04 -16.92
N GLY A 183 -0.88 -6.12 -16.74
CA GLY A 183 -0.86 -5.12 -15.69
C GLY A 183 -1.94 -5.32 -14.64
N HIS A 184 -3.07 -4.63 -14.81
CA HIS A 184 -4.20 -4.72 -13.88
C HIS A 184 -5.12 -5.88 -14.22
N LEU A 185 -5.86 -6.34 -13.19
CA LEU A 185 -6.94 -7.30 -13.34
C LEU A 185 -8.14 -6.83 -12.50
N CYS A 186 -9.32 -7.38 -12.79
CA CYS A 186 -10.53 -7.25 -12.00
C CYS A 186 -11.15 -8.64 -11.84
N ILE A 187 -11.70 -8.94 -10.67
CA ILE A 187 -12.39 -10.19 -10.34
C ILE A 187 -13.84 -9.88 -9.96
#